data_1138e65082aaffd4a147865f77a97d5a
#
_entry.id   1138e65082aaffd4a147865f77a97d5a
#
_cell.length_a   1.000
_cell.length_b   1.000
_cell.length_c   1.000
_cell.angle_alpha   90.00
_cell.angle_beta   90.00
_cell.angle_gamma   90.00
#
_symmetry.space_group_name_H-M   'P 1'
#
loop_
_entity.id
_entity.type
_entity.pdbx_description
1 polymer ?
#
loop_
_entity_poly.entity_id
_entity_poly.type
_entity_poly.pdbx_seq_one_letter_code
_entity_poly.pdbx_strand_id
1 'polypeptide(L)'
;AMAGHIMGNRQALEFWEEKVLEGYHLAAVSGKDIHQKPQKLPVMITYALLEDSGEGQNEGVEKAVLGAVMRQKTIVTKGPLLHAWAEKEDLWIEVDHSSEYENWNLKWAACHPVLRIRGKQIEKELPLRFTKSTEKIKIAGVLKEEQEADSQREHTVVLRMYDENCQYENLLAAGISIRWKSGGNEE
;
A
#
# COMPACT_ATOMS: atom_id res chain seq x y z
N ALA A 1 -15.68 3.22 -23.83
CA ALA A 1 -14.82 4.25 -23.22
C ALA A 1 -14.25 3.83 -21.83
N MET A 2 -14.98 3.07 -21.01
CA MET A 2 -14.49 2.62 -19.66
C MET A 2 -13.30 1.65 -19.72
N ALA A 3 -13.24 0.75 -20.68
CA ALA A 3 -12.18 -0.27 -20.74
C ALA A 3 -10.77 0.33 -20.93
N GLY A 4 -10.61 1.43 -21.65
CA GLY A 4 -9.31 2.05 -21.89
C GLY A 4 -8.68 2.66 -20.65
N HIS A 5 -9.49 3.27 -19.76
CA HIS A 5 -8.99 3.85 -18.51
C HIS A 5 -8.57 2.76 -17.48
N ILE A 6 -9.28 1.65 -17.44
CA ILE A 6 -8.94 0.52 -16.57
C ILE A 6 -7.61 -0.09 -16.99
N MET A 7 -7.38 -0.28 -18.29
CA MET A 7 -6.11 -0.82 -18.79
C MET A 7 -4.93 0.12 -18.51
N GLY A 8 -5.09 1.43 -18.71
CA GLY A 8 -4.05 2.41 -18.44
C GLY A 8 -3.64 2.46 -16.98
N ASN A 9 -4.61 2.43 -16.07
CA ASN A 9 -4.35 2.43 -14.64
C ASN A 9 -3.68 1.13 -14.16
N ARG A 10 -4.07 -0.01 -14.73
CA ARG A 10 -3.42 -1.30 -14.46
C ARG A 10 -1.96 -1.26 -14.89
N GLN A 11 -1.68 -0.82 -16.11
CA GLN A 11 -0.32 -0.72 -16.64
C GLN A 11 0.54 0.26 -15.81
N ALA A 12 -0.03 1.38 -15.38
CA ALA A 12 0.67 2.35 -14.53
C ALA A 12 1.03 1.74 -13.16
N LEU A 13 0.13 0.96 -12.57
CA LEU A 13 0.40 0.27 -11.31
C LEU A 13 1.47 -0.82 -11.47
N GLU A 14 1.41 -1.62 -12.53
CA GLU A 14 2.42 -2.64 -12.85
C GLU A 14 3.79 -1.99 -13.09
N PHE A 15 3.84 -0.92 -13.86
CA PHE A 15 5.06 -0.14 -14.10
C PHE A 15 5.66 0.44 -12.81
N TRP A 16 4.81 1.05 -11.96
CA TRP A 16 5.24 1.56 -10.66
C TRP A 16 5.87 0.46 -9.81
N GLU A 17 5.23 -0.69 -9.71
CA GLU A 17 5.71 -1.85 -8.95
C GLU A 17 7.08 -2.33 -9.46
N GLU A 18 7.23 -2.51 -10.76
CA GLU A 18 8.49 -2.90 -11.37
C GLU A 18 9.61 -1.92 -11.04
N LYS A 19 9.35 -0.62 -11.19
CA LYS A 19 10.36 0.41 -10.89
C LYS A 19 10.72 0.47 -9.41
N VAL A 20 9.77 0.28 -8.52
CA VAL A 20 10.07 0.20 -7.08
C VAL A 20 10.92 -1.02 -6.76
N LEU A 21 10.64 -2.18 -7.34
CA LEU A 21 11.45 -3.40 -7.18
C LEU A 21 12.83 -3.29 -7.84
N GLU A 22 13.00 -2.48 -8.88
CA GLU A 22 14.30 -2.13 -9.44
C GLU A 22 15.12 -1.21 -8.51
N GLY A 23 14.51 -0.64 -7.46
CA GLY A 23 15.16 0.23 -6.47
C GLY A 23 14.83 1.71 -6.61
N TYR A 24 13.95 2.11 -7.54
CA TYR A 24 13.52 3.51 -7.63
C TYR A 24 12.65 3.92 -6.45
N HIS A 25 12.82 5.16 -6.00
CA HIS A 25 12.04 5.76 -4.91
C HIS A 25 10.82 6.50 -5.48
N LEU A 26 9.72 5.79 -5.68
CA LEU A 26 8.51 6.31 -6.29
C LEU A 26 7.33 6.22 -5.32
N ALA A 27 6.70 7.35 -5.04
CA ALA A 27 5.42 7.36 -4.34
C ALA A 27 4.29 6.95 -5.28
N ALA A 28 3.35 6.15 -4.79
CA ALA A 28 2.12 5.91 -5.52
C ALA A 28 1.11 7.02 -5.20
N VAL A 29 0.53 7.59 -6.22
CA VAL A 29 -0.53 8.57 -6.11
C VAL A 29 -1.66 8.22 -7.09
N SER A 30 -2.88 8.46 -6.69
CA SER A 30 -4.05 8.35 -7.57
C SER A 30 -4.67 9.70 -7.81
N GLY A 31 -5.23 9.90 -8.97
CA GLY A 31 -6.02 11.06 -9.32
C GLY A 31 -7.28 10.64 -10.03
N LYS A 32 -8.34 11.44 -9.89
CA LYS A 32 -9.56 11.28 -10.66
C LYS A 32 -9.54 12.31 -11.77
N ASP A 33 -9.45 11.85 -13.01
CA ASP A 33 -9.62 12.69 -14.20
C ASP A 33 -11.11 13.08 -14.34
N ILE A 34 -11.53 14.12 -13.61
CA ILE A 34 -12.92 14.56 -13.56
C ILE A 34 -13.13 15.62 -14.63
N HIS A 35 -13.72 15.23 -15.75
CA HIS A 35 -14.15 16.13 -16.82
C HIS A 35 -15.65 16.44 -16.79
N GLN A 36 -16.43 15.78 -15.94
CA GLN A 36 -17.88 15.91 -15.82
C GLN A 36 -18.30 15.96 -14.34
N LYS A 37 -19.60 16.21 -14.07
CA LYS A 37 -20.14 16.18 -12.70
C LYS A 37 -19.72 14.91 -11.97
N PRO A 38 -19.24 15.01 -10.72
CA PRO A 38 -18.75 13.87 -9.98
C PRO A 38 -19.81 12.79 -9.87
N GLN A 39 -19.52 11.62 -10.42
CA GLN A 39 -20.33 10.43 -10.20
C GLN A 39 -19.92 9.83 -8.84
N LYS A 40 -20.90 9.32 -8.09
CA LYS A 40 -20.67 8.57 -6.84
C LYS A 40 -20.10 7.17 -7.15
N LEU A 41 -18.91 7.12 -7.73
CA LEU A 41 -18.22 5.85 -7.96
C LEU A 41 -17.16 5.67 -6.88
N PRO A 42 -16.93 4.42 -6.41
CA PRO A 42 -15.81 4.14 -5.54
C PRO A 42 -14.51 4.51 -6.26
N VAL A 43 -13.83 5.51 -5.73
CA VAL A 43 -12.57 6.02 -6.29
C VAL A 43 -11.44 5.63 -5.37
N MET A 44 -10.29 5.34 -5.96
CA MET A 44 -9.07 5.26 -5.18
C MET A 44 -8.65 6.66 -4.74
N ILE A 45 -8.29 6.81 -3.48
CA ILE A 45 -7.85 8.06 -2.86
C ILE A 45 -6.42 7.85 -2.37
N THR A 46 -5.59 8.87 -2.53
CA THR A 46 -4.24 8.88 -1.96
C THR A 46 -4.29 9.40 -0.52
N TYR A 47 -3.79 8.61 0.41
CA TYR A 47 -3.47 9.04 1.76
C TYR A 47 -1.98 9.23 1.90
N ALA A 48 -1.59 10.25 2.65
CA ALA A 48 -0.21 10.51 3.04
C ALA A 48 -0.08 10.28 4.55
N LEU A 49 0.87 9.44 4.95
CA LEU A 49 1.21 9.24 6.35
C LEU A 49 2.07 10.43 6.80
N LEU A 50 1.47 11.29 7.60
CA LEU A 50 2.18 12.42 8.20
C LEU A 50 2.88 11.96 9.48
N GLU A 51 4.14 12.33 9.63
CA GLU A 51 4.85 12.17 10.90
C GLU A 51 4.36 13.23 11.87
N ASP A 52 4.18 12.82 13.12
CA ASP A 52 3.83 13.76 14.20
C ASP A 52 5.03 14.70 14.40
N SER A 53 4.96 15.87 13.79
CA SER A 53 5.92 16.94 14.07
C SER A 53 5.54 17.49 15.43
N GLY A 54 6.24 17.00 16.48
CA GLY A 54 5.99 17.34 17.88
C GLY A 54 5.71 18.84 18.07
N GLU A 55 4.95 19.17 19.10
CA GLU A 55 4.46 20.50 19.44
C GLU A 55 5.52 21.59 19.19
N GLY A 56 5.30 22.42 18.17
CA GLY A 56 6.10 23.62 17.94
C GLY A 56 6.53 23.93 16.51
N GLN A 57 6.35 23.06 15.54
CA GLN A 57 6.63 23.39 14.14
C GLN A 57 5.32 23.59 13.38
N ASN A 58 4.94 24.85 13.17
CA ASN A 58 3.92 25.27 12.20
C ASN A 58 4.40 25.02 10.74
N GLU A 59 4.86 23.82 10.43
CA GLU A 59 5.02 23.42 9.05
C GLU A 59 3.61 23.27 8.48
N GLY A 60 3.29 24.06 7.44
CA GLY A 60 1.97 23.99 6.83
C GLY A 60 1.68 22.56 6.36
N VAL A 61 0.43 22.13 6.47
CA VAL A 61 -0.04 20.79 6.05
C VAL A 61 0.48 20.41 4.65
N GLU A 62 0.56 21.39 3.75
CA GLU A 62 1.08 21.21 2.39
C GLU A 62 2.53 20.70 2.37
N LYS A 63 3.40 21.25 3.22
CA LYS A 63 4.81 20.83 3.30
C LYS A 63 4.92 19.44 3.91
N ALA A 64 4.10 19.11 4.91
CA ALA A 64 4.06 17.79 5.52
C ALA A 64 3.58 16.72 4.51
N VAL A 65 2.54 17.02 3.73
CA VAL A 65 2.04 16.13 2.66
C VAL A 65 3.11 15.93 1.58
N LEU A 66 3.74 17.02 1.10
CA LEU A 66 4.82 16.92 0.12
C LEU A 66 5.98 16.07 0.65
N GLY A 67 6.35 16.26 1.92
CA GLY A 67 7.36 15.46 2.59
C GLY A 67 7.01 13.98 2.64
N ALA A 68 5.76 13.62 2.94
CA ALA A 68 5.29 12.24 2.92
C ALA A 68 5.36 11.63 1.50
N VAL A 69 4.97 12.38 0.47
CA VAL A 69 5.11 11.93 -0.93
C VAL A 69 6.57 11.69 -1.29
N MET A 70 7.47 12.62 -0.95
CA MET A 70 8.90 12.46 -1.24
C MET A 70 9.54 11.27 -0.51
N ARG A 71 9.04 10.94 0.67
CA ARG A 71 9.48 9.77 1.45
C ARG A 71 8.73 8.48 1.10
N GLN A 72 7.89 8.48 0.06
CA GLN A 72 7.03 7.36 -0.38
C GLN A 72 6.09 6.84 0.73
N LYS A 73 5.72 7.69 1.67
CA LYS A 73 4.75 7.38 2.73
C LYS A 73 3.33 7.68 2.25
N THR A 74 2.93 7.02 1.18
CA THR A 74 1.61 7.15 0.58
C THR A 74 0.95 5.79 0.39
N ILE A 75 -0.37 5.78 0.45
CA ILE A 75 -1.20 4.64 0.08
C ILE A 75 -2.33 5.10 -0.83
N VAL A 76 -2.61 4.32 -1.85
CA VAL A 76 -3.75 4.51 -2.75
C VAL A 76 -4.80 3.46 -2.41
N THR A 77 -5.99 3.87 -1.98
CA THR A 77 -6.98 2.93 -1.44
C THR A 77 -8.42 3.31 -1.79
N LYS A 78 -9.29 2.31 -1.84
CA LYS A 78 -10.76 2.43 -1.92
C LYS A 78 -11.44 2.39 -0.54
N GLY A 79 -10.68 2.17 0.54
CA GLY A 79 -11.25 2.02 1.86
C GLY A 79 -10.21 1.74 2.94
N PRO A 80 -9.68 0.53 3.01
CA PRO A 80 -8.78 0.17 4.09
C PRO A 80 -7.48 0.95 4.02
N LEU A 81 -7.06 1.49 5.16
CA LEU A 81 -5.70 1.99 5.33
C LEU A 81 -4.81 0.80 5.71
N LEU A 82 -3.73 0.63 4.99
CA LEU A 82 -2.76 -0.43 5.21
C LEU A 82 -1.41 0.20 5.51
N HIS A 83 -0.91 -0.03 6.72
CA HIS A 83 0.46 0.27 7.11
C HIS A 83 1.23 -1.04 7.24
N ALA A 84 2.51 -1.06 6.86
CA ALA A 84 3.30 -2.27 6.92
C ALA A 84 4.78 -1.95 7.17
N TRP A 85 5.46 -2.88 7.86
CA TRP A 85 6.89 -2.79 8.14
C TRP A 85 7.52 -4.18 8.23
N ALA A 86 8.82 -4.24 8.02
CA ALA A 86 9.61 -5.44 8.21
C ALA A 86 10.22 -5.47 9.61
N GLU A 87 10.21 -6.62 10.26
CA GLU A 87 10.93 -6.88 11.50
C GLU A 87 11.67 -8.20 11.35
N LYS A 88 12.99 -8.14 11.14
CA LYS A 88 13.81 -9.29 10.76
C LYS A 88 13.27 -9.95 9.47
N GLU A 89 12.90 -11.22 9.56
CA GLU A 89 12.31 -12.00 8.45
C GLU A 89 10.79 -11.95 8.39
N ASP A 90 10.17 -11.23 9.34
CA ASP A 90 8.73 -11.14 9.48
C ASP A 90 8.19 -9.86 8.82
N LEU A 91 7.01 -9.97 8.25
CA LEU A 91 6.24 -8.83 7.78
C LEU A 91 5.10 -8.56 8.77
N TRP A 92 5.04 -7.33 9.24
CA TRP A 92 3.92 -6.84 10.01
C TRP A 92 3.04 -5.97 9.13
N ILE A 93 1.73 -6.15 9.28
CA ILE A 93 0.73 -5.28 8.67
C ILE A 93 -0.24 -4.79 9.73
N GLU A 94 -0.64 -3.54 9.62
CA GLU A 94 -1.75 -2.95 10.37
C GLU A 94 -2.78 -2.46 9.37
N VAL A 95 -4.00 -2.96 9.50
CA VAL A 95 -5.12 -2.58 8.63
C VAL A 95 -6.14 -1.84 9.46
N ASP A 96 -6.49 -0.65 9.02
CA ASP A 96 -7.61 0.13 9.57
C ASP A 96 -8.69 0.28 8.49
N HIS A 97 -9.85 -0.27 8.76
CA HIS A 97 -11.03 -0.15 7.91
C HIS A 97 -12.20 0.55 8.62
N SER A 98 -11.89 1.29 9.70
CA SER A 98 -12.88 2.05 10.48
C SER A 98 -13.30 3.34 9.80
N SER A 99 -12.51 3.89 8.89
CA SER A 99 -12.81 5.17 8.28
C SER A 99 -13.96 5.06 7.28
N GLU A 100 -15.04 5.78 7.58
CA GLU A 100 -16.17 5.97 6.68
C GLU A 100 -15.91 7.19 5.80
N TYR A 101 -15.61 6.96 4.53
CA TYR A 101 -15.55 8.02 3.55
C TYR A 101 -16.84 8.01 2.73
N GLU A 102 -17.49 9.16 2.51
CA GLU A 102 -18.81 9.28 1.86
C GLU A 102 -18.94 8.54 0.51
N ASN A 103 -17.81 8.29 -0.17
CA ASN A 103 -17.75 7.64 -1.46
C ASN A 103 -17.36 6.17 -1.38
N TRP A 104 -17.10 5.63 -0.20
CA TRP A 104 -16.73 4.25 0.00
C TRP A 104 -17.95 3.41 0.37
N ASN A 105 -18.61 2.88 -0.65
CA ASN A 105 -19.69 1.90 -0.46
C ASN A 105 -19.15 0.50 -0.12
N LEU A 106 -17.92 0.40 0.38
CA LEU A 106 -17.33 -0.87 0.72
C LEU A 106 -17.94 -1.37 2.02
N LYS A 107 -18.78 -2.40 1.93
CA LYS A 107 -19.25 -3.14 3.09
C LYS A 107 -18.15 -4.11 3.49
N TRP A 108 -17.24 -3.66 4.34
CA TRP A 108 -16.09 -4.43 4.77
C TRP A 108 -16.46 -5.83 5.30
N ALA A 109 -17.57 -5.96 6.02
CA ALA A 109 -18.07 -7.24 6.53
C ALA A 109 -18.34 -8.31 5.41
N ALA A 110 -18.47 -7.86 4.16
CA ALA A 110 -18.67 -8.75 3.02
C ALA A 110 -17.39 -8.94 2.18
N CYS A 111 -16.27 -8.29 2.56
CA CYS A 111 -15.02 -8.45 1.85
C CYS A 111 -14.26 -9.69 2.29
N HIS A 112 -13.57 -10.32 1.34
CA HIS A 112 -12.66 -11.44 1.56
C HIS A 112 -11.23 -11.00 1.18
N PRO A 113 -10.57 -10.20 2.04
CA PRO A 113 -9.33 -9.55 1.67
C PRO A 113 -8.20 -10.55 1.44
N VAL A 114 -7.45 -10.33 0.37
CA VAL A 114 -6.25 -11.06 0.00
C VAL A 114 -5.09 -10.07 -0.08
N LEU A 115 -4.02 -10.33 0.66
CA LEU A 115 -2.78 -9.60 0.59
C LEU A 115 -1.86 -10.26 -0.44
N ARG A 116 -1.44 -9.52 -1.45
CA ARG A 116 -0.36 -9.91 -2.34
C ARG A 116 0.92 -9.21 -1.92
N ILE A 117 1.96 -10.01 -1.73
CA ILE A 117 3.32 -9.59 -1.41
C ILE A 117 4.19 -9.95 -2.61
N ARG A 118 4.86 -8.96 -3.19
CA ARG A 118 5.79 -9.19 -4.31
C ARG A 118 7.13 -8.55 -4.02
N GLY A 119 8.18 -9.35 -4.12
CA GLY A 119 9.58 -8.96 -4.09
C GLY A 119 10.28 -9.35 -5.40
N LYS A 120 11.59 -9.37 -5.41
CA LYS A 120 12.40 -9.92 -6.51
C LYS A 120 12.40 -11.44 -6.50
N GLN A 121 12.36 -12.05 -5.33
CA GLN A 121 12.46 -13.50 -5.12
C GLN A 121 11.13 -14.10 -4.64
N ILE A 122 10.26 -13.29 -4.05
CA ILE A 122 8.99 -13.78 -3.51
C ILE A 122 7.80 -13.21 -4.27
N GLU A 123 6.78 -14.06 -4.43
CA GLU A 123 5.43 -13.66 -4.80
C GLU A 123 4.45 -14.54 -4.02
N LYS A 124 3.68 -13.94 -3.12
CA LYS A 124 2.74 -14.67 -2.24
C LYS A 124 1.40 -13.96 -2.21
N GLU A 125 0.34 -14.76 -2.17
CA GLU A 125 -1.04 -14.32 -1.96
C GLU A 125 -1.57 -14.95 -0.69
N LEU A 126 -1.99 -14.13 0.26
CA LEU A 126 -2.41 -14.56 1.58
C LEU A 126 -3.82 -14.07 1.87
N PRO A 127 -4.79 -14.97 2.06
CA PRO A 127 -6.11 -14.58 2.52
C PRO A 127 -6.01 -14.04 3.95
N LEU A 128 -6.61 -12.87 4.18
CA LEU A 128 -6.65 -12.25 5.49
C LEU A 128 -8.03 -12.40 6.12
N ARG A 129 -8.07 -12.43 7.44
CA ARG A 129 -9.31 -12.39 8.20
C ARG A 129 -9.17 -11.35 9.30
N PHE A 130 -10.11 -10.42 9.34
CA PHE A 130 -10.14 -9.38 10.34
C PHE A 130 -11.31 -9.59 11.30
N THR A 131 -11.04 -9.46 12.58
CA THR A 131 -12.02 -9.57 13.66
C THR A 131 -12.38 -8.21 14.27
N LYS A 132 -11.55 -7.21 14.00
CA LYS A 132 -11.68 -5.84 14.52
C LYS A 132 -11.52 -4.83 13.39
N SER A 133 -12.01 -3.63 13.60
CA SER A 133 -11.89 -2.52 12.65
C SER A 133 -10.46 -2.03 12.44
N THR A 134 -9.60 -2.22 13.44
CA THR A 134 -8.15 -2.00 13.33
C THR A 134 -7.46 -3.23 13.90
N GLU A 135 -6.58 -3.84 13.13
CA GLU A 135 -5.90 -5.07 13.53
C GLU A 135 -4.48 -5.12 13.01
N LYS A 136 -3.57 -5.61 13.87
CA LYS A 136 -2.18 -5.90 13.52
C LYS A 136 -2.01 -7.40 13.30
N ILE A 137 -1.40 -7.75 12.18
CA ILE A 137 -1.16 -9.15 11.80
C ILE A 137 0.33 -9.32 11.53
N LYS A 138 0.90 -10.36 12.14
CA LYS A 138 2.27 -10.81 11.88
C LYS A 138 2.24 -11.93 10.85
N ILE A 139 3.01 -11.79 9.79
CA ILE A 139 3.23 -12.82 8.77
C ILE A 139 4.66 -13.32 8.93
N ALA A 140 4.79 -14.40 9.69
CA ALA A 140 6.07 -14.91 10.14
C ALA A 140 6.89 -15.50 8.98
N GLY A 141 8.19 -15.18 8.93
CA GLY A 141 9.16 -15.74 8.01
C GLY A 141 8.91 -15.47 6.52
N VAL A 142 7.94 -14.59 6.18
CA VAL A 142 7.56 -14.36 4.78
C VAL A 142 8.65 -13.67 3.98
N LEU A 143 9.50 -12.90 4.65
CA LEU A 143 10.59 -12.13 4.02
C LEU A 143 11.90 -12.91 3.91
N LYS A 144 11.96 -14.12 4.48
CA LYS A 144 13.18 -14.94 4.54
C LYS A 144 13.75 -15.23 3.15
N GLU A 145 12.92 -15.67 2.23
CA GLU A 145 13.33 -16.00 0.85
C GLU A 145 13.91 -14.78 0.11
N GLU A 146 13.38 -13.58 0.38
CA GLU A 146 13.90 -12.34 -0.19
C GLU A 146 15.27 -11.97 0.39
N GLN A 147 15.51 -12.26 1.69
CA GLN A 147 16.76 -11.98 2.37
C GLN A 147 17.88 -12.96 2.00
N GLU A 148 17.57 -14.24 1.80
CA GLU A 148 18.54 -15.27 1.49
C GLU A 148 19.25 -15.05 0.13
N ALA A 149 18.60 -14.35 -0.78
CA ALA A 149 19.14 -14.08 -2.10
C ALA A 149 20.35 -13.13 -2.10
N ASP A 150 20.44 -12.20 -1.16
CA ASP A 150 21.59 -11.30 -1.01
C ASP A 150 21.61 -10.67 0.39
N SER A 151 22.40 -11.25 1.28
CA SER A 151 22.45 -10.84 2.70
C SER A 151 23.05 -9.45 2.96
N GLN A 152 23.57 -8.77 1.94
CA GLN A 152 24.21 -7.45 2.09
C GLN A 152 23.45 -6.31 1.42
N ARG A 153 22.34 -6.60 0.74
CA ARG A 153 21.56 -5.59 0.02
C ARG A 153 20.36 -5.06 0.79
N GLU A 154 19.91 -3.93 0.33
CA GLU A 154 18.58 -3.43 0.65
C GLU A 154 17.55 -4.27 -0.10
N HIS A 155 16.63 -4.84 0.64
CA HIS A 155 15.51 -5.62 0.12
C HIS A 155 14.29 -4.73 -0.05
N THR A 156 13.45 -5.05 -1.01
CA THR A 156 12.22 -4.32 -1.26
C THR A 156 11.09 -5.28 -1.57
N VAL A 157 9.97 -5.11 -0.90
CA VAL A 157 8.70 -5.74 -1.28
C VAL A 157 7.62 -4.68 -1.47
N VAL A 158 6.70 -4.96 -2.37
CA VAL A 158 5.49 -4.16 -2.57
C VAL A 158 4.28 -4.95 -2.15
N LEU A 159 3.30 -4.25 -1.59
CA LEU A 159 2.07 -4.83 -1.07
C LEU A 159 0.87 -4.29 -1.83
N ARG A 160 -0.07 -5.18 -2.13
CA ARG A 160 -1.39 -4.86 -2.64
C ARG A 160 -2.45 -5.63 -1.86
N MET A 161 -3.57 -4.99 -1.59
CA MET A 161 -4.72 -5.66 -1.00
C MET A 161 -5.85 -5.72 -2.01
N TYR A 162 -6.50 -6.86 -2.09
CA TYR A 162 -7.60 -7.14 -3.00
C TYR A 162 -8.80 -7.68 -2.23
N ASP A 163 -9.97 -7.65 -2.85
CA ASP A 163 -11.14 -8.41 -2.42
C ASP A 163 -11.23 -9.71 -3.23
N GLU A 164 -11.47 -10.83 -2.56
CA GLU A 164 -11.62 -12.19 -3.11
C GLU A 164 -10.39 -12.75 -3.85
N ASN A 165 -9.85 -12.03 -4.83
CA ASN A 165 -8.73 -12.49 -5.66
C ASN A 165 -7.89 -11.30 -6.17
N CYS A 166 -6.67 -11.59 -6.64
CA CYS A 166 -5.71 -10.58 -7.08
C CYS A 166 -5.94 -10.03 -8.49
N GLN A 167 -7.19 -9.93 -8.94
CA GLN A 167 -7.55 -9.23 -10.16
C GLN A 167 -7.61 -7.71 -9.93
N TYR A 168 -7.24 -6.93 -10.93
CA TYR A 168 -7.17 -5.46 -10.80
C TYR A 168 -8.51 -4.82 -10.40
N GLU A 169 -9.61 -5.36 -10.87
CA GLU A 169 -10.98 -4.91 -10.57
C GLU A 169 -11.31 -5.00 -9.07
N ASN A 170 -10.69 -5.96 -8.40
CA ASN A 170 -10.84 -6.25 -6.98
C ASN A 170 -9.81 -5.52 -6.11
N LEU A 171 -8.98 -4.66 -6.69
CA LEU A 171 -7.95 -3.92 -5.94
C LEU A 171 -8.61 -2.99 -4.92
N LEU A 172 -8.24 -3.17 -3.65
CA LEU A 172 -8.67 -2.36 -2.51
C LEU A 172 -7.63 -1.31 -2.13
N ALA A 173 -6.35 -1.70 -2.05
CA ALA A 173 -5.26 -0.82 -1.69
C ALA A 173 -3.95 -1.20 -2.39
N ALA A 174 -3.13 -0.19 -2.71
CA ALA A 174 -1.83 -0.33 -3.35
C ALA A 174 -0.91 0.84 -2.96
N GLY A 175 0.32 0.83 -3.49
CA GLY A 175 1.26 1.92 -3.31
C GLY A 175 2.14 1.79 -2.07
N ILE A 176 2.13 0.63 -1.42
CA ILE A 176 2.92 0.37 -0.23
C ILE A 176 4.18 -0.39 -0.65
N SER A 177 5.33 0.17 -0.32
CA SER A 177 6.62 -0.50 -0.44
C SER A 177 7.34 -0.50 0.89
N ILE A 178 7.99 -1.62 1.20
CA ILE A 178 8.78 -1.78 2.41
C ILE A 178 10.21 -2.04 1.98
N ARG A 179 11.15 -1.33 2.61
CA ARG A 179 12.57 -1.49 2.40
C ARG A 179 13.25 -1.79 3.71
N TRP A 180 14.16 -2.75 3.69
CA TRP A 180 14.93 -3.10 4.87
C TRP A 180 16.29 -3.68 4.46
N LYS A 181 17.24 -3.70 5.41
CA LYS A 181 18.55 -4.33 5.25
C LYS A 181 18.63 -5.58 6.08
N SER A 182 19.20 -6.65 5.52
CA SER A 182 19.52 -7.85 6.28
C SER A 182 20.59 -7.53 7.33
N GLY A 183 20.32 -7.81 8.60
CA GLY A 183 21.31 -7.66 9.69
C GLY A 183 21.44 -6.26 10.29
N GLY A 184 20.59 -5.30 9.94
CA GLY A 184 20.53 -3.99 10.59
C GLY A 184 19.68 -4.05 11.84
N ASN A 185 20.29 -3.76 13.02
CA ASN A 185 19.52 -3.21 14.11
C ASN A 185 19.01 -1.84 13.63
N GLU A 186 17.76 -1.56 13.87
CA GLU A 186 17.18 -0.23 13.63
C GLU A 186 18.04 0.83 14.33
N GLU A 187 18.54 1.82 13.57
CA GLU A 187 18.94 3.12 14.07
C GLU A 187 17.75 4.08 14.00
#